data_37e0c2ec0a9e1bee0c42929642c0552a
#
_entry.id   37e0c2ec0a9e1bee0c42929642c0552a
#
_cell.length_a   1.000
_cell.length_b   1.000
_cell.length_c   1.000
_cell.angle_alpha   90.00
_cell.angle_beta   90.00
_cell.angle_gamma   90.00
#
_symmetry.space_group_name_H-M   'P 1'
#
loop_
_entity.id
_entity.type
_entity.pdbx_description
1 polymer ?
#
loop_
_entity_poly.entity_id
_entity_poly.type
_entity_poly.pdbx_seq_one_letter_code
_entity_poly.pdbx_strand_id
1 'polypeptide(L)'
;QNHFWKILGALWGEDLLALPYAQRCARAVAHGVGLWDVYARCERAGSLDSAIRNAELNDFSALHPHCPALQAVVHNGGESWRHQGAVAQAFGAQAGLVFYKLPSTSPANASWSFVRKLDAWREVLVRHGVAR
;
A
#
# COMPACT_ATOMS: atom_id res chain seq x y z
N GLN A 1 -12.72 0.01 -10.88
CA GLN A 1 -12.63 -0.71 -9.63
C GLN A 1 -11.18 -0.89 -9.21
N ASN A 2 -10.89 -0.59 -7.95
CA ASN A 2 -9.53 -0.75 -7.42
C ASN A 2 -9.18 -2.22 -7.26
N HIS A 3 -8.00 -2.62 -7.72
CA HIS A 3 -7.56 -4.01 -7.72
C HIS A 3 -6.88 -4.46 -6.42
N PHE A 4 -6.69 -3.57 -5.46
CA PHE A 4 -5.89 -3.86 -4.26
C PHE A 4 -6.37 -5.13 -3.53
N TRP A 5 -7.65 -5.16 -3.13
CA TRP A 5 -8.19 -6.31 -2.40
C TRP A 5 -8.31 -7.56 -3.27
N LYS A 6 -8.50 -7.38 -4.58
CA LYS A 6 -8.53 -8.50 -5.51
C LYS A 6 -7.15 -9.14 -5.62
N ILE A 7 -6.09 -8.34 -5.64
CA ILE A 7 -4.72 -8.82 -5.65
C ILE A 7 -4.41 -9.59 -4.37
N LEU A 8 -4.66 -9.00 -3.21
CA LEU A 8 -4.39 -9.66 -1.93
C LEU A 8 -5.20 -10.94 -1.78
N GLY A 9 -6.47 -10.92 -2.17
CA GLY A 9 -7.32 -12.10 -2.15
C GLY A 9 -6.79 -13.23 -3.02
N ALA A 10 -6.30 -12.89 -4.23
CA ALA A 10 -5.70 -13.88 -5.12
C ALA A 10 -4.42 -14.48 -4.52
N LEU A 11 -3.60 -13.66 -3.86
CA LEU A 11 -2.35 -14.13 -3.27
C LEU A 11 -2.58 -15.02 -2.04
N TRP A 12 -3.64 -14.76 -1.28
CA TRP A 12 -3.92 -15.49 -0.04
C TRP A 12 -4.99 -16.58 -0.20
N GLY A 13 -5.62 -16.68 -1.36
CA GLY A 13 -6.71 -17.63 -1.58
C GLY A 13 -7.95 -17.29 -0.76
N GLU A 14 -8.25 -16.00 -0.56
CA GLU A 14 -9.38 -15.52 0.24
C GLU A 14 -10.27 -14.60 -0.59
N ASP A 15 -11.56 -14.67 -0.37
CA ASP A 15 -12.51 -13.74 -1.00
C ASP A 15 -12.69 -12.50 -0.11
N LEU A 16 -11.72 -11.60 -0.17
CA LEU A 16 -11.71 -10.39 0.65
C LEU A 16 -12.83 -9.41 0.26
N LEU A 17 -13.22 -9.40 -1.02
CA LEU A 17 -14.27 -8.49 -1.48
C LEU A 17 -15.65 -8.84 -0.90
N ALA A 18 -15.85 -10.08 -0.45
CA ALA A 18 -17.08 -10.49 0.22
C ALA A 18 -17.16 -9.97 1.66
N LEU A 19 -16.07 -9.46 2.22
CA LEU A 19 -16.02 -9.01 3.61
C LEU A 19 -16.26 -7.51 3.72
N PRO A 20 -16.84 -7.05 4.83
CA PRO A 20 -16.84 -5.62 5.17
C PRO A 20 -15.42 -5.07 5.29
N TYR A 21 -15.25 -3.78 5.03
CA TYR A 21 -13.92 -3.16 4.96
C TYR A 21 -13.08 -3.40 6.22
N ALA A 22 -13.66 -3.24 7.40
CA ALA A 22 -12.93 -3.47 8.66
C ALA A 22 -12.40 -4.90 8.77
N GLN A 23 -13.15 -5.89 8.28
CA GLN A 23 -12.71 -7.28 8.28
C GLN A 23 -11.63 -7.53 7.24
N ARG A 24 -11.67 -6.85 6.08
CA ARG A 24 -10.58 -6.91 5.10
C ARG A 24 -9.27 -6.44 5.73
N CYS A 25 -9.31 -5.31 6.42
CA CYS A 25 -8.13 -4.76 7.08
C CYS A 25 -7.61 -5.71 8.16
N ALA A 26 -8.50 -6.32 8.93
CA ALA A 26 -8.11 -7.31 9.95
C ALA A 26 -7.44 -8.53 9.32
N ARG A 27 -7.94 -9.01 8.17
CA ARG A 27 -7.29 -10.10 7.44
C ARG A 27 -5.91 -9.72 6.93
N ALA A 28 -5.77 -8.50 6.41
CA ALA A 28 -4.48 -8.01 5.96
C ALA A 28 -3.47 -7.99 7.12
N VAL A 29 -3.86 -7.46 8.27
CA VAL A 29 -3.00 -7.45 9.46
C VAL A 29 -2.63 -8.87 9.90
N ALA A 30 -3.57 -9.81 9.84
CA ALA A 30 -3.30 -11.21 10.17
C ALA A 30 -2.22 -11.82 9.27
N HIS A 31 -2.12 -11.36 8.01
CA HIS A 31 -1.06 -11.79 7.08
C HIS A 31 0.22 -10.94 7.19
N GLY A 32 0.24 -9.95 8.05
CA GLY A 32 1.41 -9.10 8.26
C GLY A 32 1.43 -7.83 7.40
N VAL A 33 0.29 -7.42 6.85
CA VAL A 33 0.16 -6.23 6.01
C VAL A 33 -0.67 -5.17 6.69
N GLY A 34 -0.09 -4.00 6.93
CA GLY A 34 -0.81 -2.83 7.40
C GLY A 34 -1.08 -1.85 6.25
N LEU A 35 -2.16 -1.11 6.35
CA LEU A 35 -2.52 -0.09 5.38
C LEU A 35 -2.49 1.29 6.03
N TRP A 36 -1.92 2.24 5.31
CA TRP A 36 -1.86 3.62 5.78
C TRP A 36 -1.87 4.57 4.59
N ASP A 37 -2.73 5.57 4.64
CA ASP A 37 -2.78 6.58 3.59
C ASP A 37 -1.62 7.55 3.72
N VAL A 38 -1.00 7.92 2.59
CA VAL A 38 0.10 8.88 2.60
C VAL A 38 -0.42 10.28 2.91
N TYR A 39 -1.64 10.60 2.52
CA TYR A 39 -2.26 11.87 2.83
C TYR A 39 -3.24 11.74 3.99
N ALA A 40 -3.08 12.60 4.99
CA ALA A 40 -4.07 12.73 6.06
C ALA A 40 -5.34 13.38 5.51
N ARG A 41 -5.16 14.32 4.57
CA ARG A 41 -6.23 15.12 4.01
C ARG A 41 -5.80 15.65 2.65
N CYS A 42 -6.71 15.63 1.67
CA CYS A 42 -6.46 16.24 0.36
C CYS A 42 -7.78 16.51 -0.36
N GLU A 43 -7.72 17.36 -1.39
CA GLU A 43 -8.82 17.57 -2.33
C GLU A 43 -8.50 16.86 -3.63
N ARG A 44 -9.52 16.27 -4.26
CA ARG A 44 -9.34 15.46 -5.44
C ARG A 44 -10.59 15.52 -6.30
N ALA A 45 -10.42 15.76 -7.61
CA ALA A 45 -11.50 15.65 -8.57
C ALA A 45 -11.57 14.21 -9.07
N GLY A 46 -12.63 13.49 -8.71
CA GLY A 46 -12.77 12.08 -9.03
C GLY A 46 -11.76 11.22 -8.28
N SER A 47 -11.26 10.17 -8.94
CA SER A 47 -10.34 9.20 -8.33
C SER A 47 -8.91 9.33 -8.83
N LEU A 48 -8.58 10.38 -9.62
CA LEU A 48 -7.27 10.52 -10.21
C LEU A 48 -6.29 11.15 -9.24
N ASP A 49 -5.15 10.51 -9.01
CA ASP A 49 -4.11 11.02 -8.13
C ASP A 49 -3.54 12.35 -8.64
N SER A 50 -3.50 12.53 -9.97
CA SER A 50 -3.04 13.78 -10.57
C SER A 50 -3.93 14.97 -10.25
N ALA A 51 -5.17 14.75 -9.77
CA ALA A 51 -6.11 15.80 -9.39
C ALA A 51 -6.07 16.12 -7.90
N ILE A 52 -5.16 15.52 -7.13
CA ILE A 52 -5.00 15.80 -5.71
C ILE A 52 -4.50 17.21 -5.50
N ARG A 53 -5.16 17.95 -4.60
CA ARG A 53 -4.83 19.33 -4.26
C ARG A 53 -4.88 19.52 -2.75
N ASN A 54 -4.20 20.55 -2.27
CA ASN A 54 -4.19 20.93 -0.86
C ASN A 54 -3.89 19.72 0.04
N ALA A 55 -2.95 18.89 -0.41
CA ALA A 55 -2.61 17.66 0.28
C ALA A 55 -1.87 17.94 1.58
N GLU A 56 -2.24 17.21 2.62
CA GLU A 56 -1.58 17.22 3.92
C GLU A 56 -1.13 15.82 4.24
N LEU A 57 0.17 15.63 4.44
CA LEU A 57 0.74 14.30 4.68
C LEU A 57 0.37 13.78 6.07
N ASN A 58 0.20 12.46 6.18
CA ASN A 58 0.06 11.80 7.47
C ASN A 58 1.36 11.88 8.27
N ASP A 59 1.23 11.83 9.58
CA ASP A 59 2.36 11.75 10.48
C ASP A 59 2.76 10.29 10.70
N PHE A 60 3.69 9.81 9.90
CA PHE A 60 4.17 8.43 9.99
C PHE A 60 5.06 8.18 11.20
N SER A 61 5.56 9.22 11.85
CA SER A 61 6.33 9.06 13.07
C SER A 61 5.49 8.49 14.22
N ALA A 62 4.18 8.79 14.23
CA ALA A 62 3.25 8.22 15.19
C ALA A 62 3.02 6.72 14.97
N LEU A 63 3.22 6.23 13.74
CA LEU A 63 3.05 4.83 13.39
C LEU A 63 4.24 3.97 13.80
N HIS A 64 5.45 4.52 13.70
CA HIS A 64 6.69 3.78 13.92
C HIS A 64 6.73 2.96 15.22
N PRO A 65 6.34 3.49 16.40
CA PRO A 65 6.39 2.73 17.65
C PRO A 65 5.47 1.50 17.66
N HIS A 66 4.44 1.50 16.81
CA HIS A 66 3.47 0.40 16.74
C HIS A 66 3.88 -0.69 15.75
N CYS A 67 4.98 -0.48 15.01
CA CYS A 67 5.44 -1.39 13.97
C CYS A 67 6.91 -1.78 14.16
N PRO A 68 7.29 -2.37 15.32
CA PRO A 68 8.70 -2.63 15.61
C PRO A 68 9.32 -3.70 14.71
N ALA A 69 8.50 -4.56 14.12
CA ALA A 69 8.97 -5.64 13.24
C ALA A 69 8.80 -5.31 11.75
N LEU A 70 8.55 -4.05 11.41
CA LEU A 70 8.35 -3.65 10.02
C LEU A 70 9.62 -3.91 9.20
N GLN A 71 9.46 -4.61 8.06
CA GLN A 71 10.56 -4.96 7.16
C GLN A 71 10.54 -4.15 5.89
N ALA A 72 9.37 -3.77 5.42
CA ALA A 72 9.22 -3.12 4.13
C ALA A 72 8.03 -2.17 4.11
N VAL A 73 8.17 -1.13 3.30
CA VAL A 73 7.08 -0.21 3.00
C VAL A 73 6.84 -0.28 1.50
N VAL A 74 5.59 -0.52 1.12
CA VAL A 74 5.18 -0.57 -0.28
C VAL A 74 4.37 0.68 -0.59
N HIS A 75 4.85 1.45 -1.57
CA HIS A 75 4.12 2.59 -2.09
C HIS A 75 3.24 2.13 -3.26
N ASN A 76 1.94 2.27 -3.09
CA ASN A 76 0.96 1.87 -4.09
C ASN A 76 0.81 2.97 -5.14
N GLY A 77 1.68 2.94 -6.13
CA GLY A 77 1.68 3.88 -7.23
C GLY A 77 2.62 5.06 -7.08
N GLY A 78 2.73 5.85 -8.14
CA GLY A 78 3.68 6.95 -8.24
C GLY A 78 3.37 8.12 -7.31
N GLU A 79 2.11 8.40 -7.05
CA GLU A 79 1.73 9.51 -6.16
C GLU A 79 2.19 9.24 -4.72
N SER A 80 2.00 8.03 -4.24
CA SER A 80 2.54 7.63 -2.94
C SER A 80 4.07 7.67 -2.93
N TRP A 81 4.70 7.15 -3.99
CA TRP A 81 6.16 7.10 -4.10
C TRP A 81 6.82 8.48 -4.07
N ARG A 82 6.15 9.51 -4.55
CA ARG A 82 6.68 10.89 -4.51
C ARG A 82 7.08 11.30 -3.11
N HIS A 83 6.43 10.75 -2.09
CA HIS A 83 6.65 11.09 -0.69
C HIS A 83 7.50 10.07 0.05
N GLN A 84 8.16 9.17 -0.67
CA GLN A 84 8.99 8.10 -0.09
C GLN A 84 10.06 8.67 0.85
N GLY A 85 10.70 9.77 0.46
CA GLY A 85 11.73 10.38 1.30
C GLY A 85 11.19 10.86 2.65
N ALA A 86 10.01 11.50 2.65
CA ALA A 86 9.38 11.98 3.86
C ALA A 86 8.93 10.81 4.76
N VAL A 87 8.41 9.74 4.16
CA VAL A 87 8.01 8.55 4.90
C VAL A 87 9.22 7.87 5.51
N ALA A 88 10.29 7.71 4.74
CA ALA A 88 11.54 7.11 5.23
C ALA A 88 12.13 7.91 6.40
N GLN A 89 12.09 9.25 6.30
CA GLN A 89 12.58 10.11 7.36
C GLN A 89 11.75 9.96 8.63
N ALA A 90 10.44 9.83 8.51
CA ALA A 90 9.54 9.66 9.65
C ALA A 90 9.79 8.34 10.39
N PHE A 91 10.15 7.27 9.68
CA PHE A 91 10.53 6.01 10.32
C PHE A 91 11.94 6.01 10.90
N GLY A 92 12.76 7.00 10.55
CA GLY A 92 14.11 7.13 11.06
C GLY A 92 15.08 6.12 10.46
N ALA A 93 16.28 6.02 11.04
CA ALA A 93 17.33 5.13 10.56
C ALA A 93 17.10 3.69 11.03
N GLN A 94 16.04 3.07 10.57
CA GLN A 94 15.70 1.68 10.90
C GLN A 94 16.45 0.74 9.96
N ALA A 95 17.35 -0.06 10.51
CA ALA A 95 18.18 -0.97 9.73
C ALA A 95 17.31 -2.02 9.02
N GLY A 96 17.59 -2.24 7.75
CA GLY A 96 16.91 -3.27 6.96
C GLY A 96 15.55 -2.88 6.42
N LEU A 97 15.04 -1.68 6.71
CA LEU A 97 13.76 -1.22 6.16
C LEU A 97 13.93 -0.89 4.68
N VAL A 98 13.12 -1.54 3.85
CA VAL A 98 13.18 -1.41 2.40
C VAL A 98 11.92 -0.74 1.88
N PHE A 99 12.06 0.14 0.89
CA PHE A 99 10.95 0.87 0.29
C PHE A 99 10.77 0.43 -1.15
N TYR A 100 9.54 0.09 -1.52
CA TYR A 100 9.20 -0.36 -2.86
C TYR A 100 8.18 0.57 -3.51
N LYS A 101 8.35 0.79 -4.81
CA LYS A 101 7.31 1.38 -5.65
C LYS A 101 6.67 0.27 -6.44
N LEU A 102 5.37 0.03 -6.24
CA LEU A 102 4.62 -0.95 -7.01
C LEU A 102 3.59 -0.26 -7.90
N PRO A 103 3.18 -0.90 -9.00
CA PRO A 103 2.18 -0.32 -9.88
C PRO A 103 0.89 -0.05 -9.12
N SER A 104 0.29 1.12 -9.36
CA SER A 104 -0.96 1.50 -8.71
C SER A 104 -2.05 0.48 -8.99
N THR A 105 -2.78 0.11 -7.95
CA THR A 105 -3.94 -0.78 -8.04
C THR A 105 -5.19 -0.04 -8.51
N SER A 106 -5.11 1.28 -8.68
CA SER A 106 -6.22 2.10 -9.16
C SER A 106 -6.62 1.73 -10.59
N PRO A 107 -7.92 1.76 -10.93
CA PRO A 107 -8.35 1.58 -12.30
C PRO A 107 -7.82 2.67 -13.24
N ALA A 108 -7.44 3.82 -12.72
CA ALA A 108 -6.79 4.88 -13.51
C ALA A 108 -5.44 4.44 -14.09
N ASN A 109 -4.81 3.41 -13.53
CA ASN A 109 -3.57 2.82 -14.07
C ASN A 109 -3.91 1.75 -15.12
N ALA A 110 -4.59 2.17 -16.19
CA ALA A 110 -5.13 1.25 -17.19
C ALA A 110 -4.06 0.65 -18.11
N SER A 111 -2.85 1.22 -18.15
CA SER A 111 -1.74 0.68 -18.94
C SER A 111 -1.19 -0.63 -18.36
N TRP A 112 -1.49 -0.93 -17.10
CA TRP A 112 -1.13 -2.20 -16.47
C TRP A 112 -2.34 -3.11 -16.40
N SER A 113 -2.21 -4.32 -16.96
CA SER A 113 -3.24 -5.34 -16.79
C SER A 113 -3.28 -5.85 -15.35
N PHE A 114 -4.40 -6.48 -14.97
CA PHE A 114 -4.51 -7.09 -13.65
C PHE A 114 -3.40 -8.11 -13.41
N VAL A 115 -3.12 -8.96 -14.40
CA VAL A 115 -2.08 -10.01 -14.26
C VAL A 115 -0.71 -9.39 -14.02
N ARG A 116 -0.36 -8.33 -14.74
CA ARG A 116 0.92 -7.66 -14.53
C ARG A 116 1.02 -7.01 -13.15
N LYS A 117 -0.07 -6.40 -12.69
CA LYS A 117 -0.12 -5.86 -11.32
C LYS A 117 0.05 -6.97 -10.30
N LEU A 118 -0.69 -8.06 -10.46
CA LEU A 118 -0.64 -9.22 -9.57
C LEU A 118 0.78 -9.78 -9.45
N ASP A 119 1.46 -9.95 -10.58
CA ASP A 119 2.82 -10.49 -10.60
C ASP A 119 3.80 -9.57 -9.87
N ALA A 120 3.70 -8.26 -10.09
CA ALA A 120 4.60 -7.29 -9.45
C ALA A 120 4.38 -7.28 -7.93
N TRP A 121 3.14 -7.27 -7.48
CA TRP A 121 2.81 -7.29 -6.05
C TRP A 121 3.21 -8.62 -5.41
N ARG A 122 2.99 -9.74 -6.09
CA ARG A 122 3.38 -11.08 -5.61
C ARG A 122 4.87 -11.13 -5.30
N GLU A 123 5.70 -10.65 -6.22
CA GLU A 123 7.15 -10.71 -6.06
C GLU A 123 7.62 -10.10 -4.75
N VAL A 124 7.11 -8.93 -4.40
CA VAL A 124 7.49 -8.23 -3.18
C VAL A 124 6.89 -8.92 -1.94
N LEU A 125 5.63 -9.29 -1.98
CA LEU A 125 4.98 -9.93 -0.83
C LEU A 125 5.57 -11.30 -0.53
N VAL A 126 5.92 -12.07 -1.55
CA VAL A 126 6.59 -13.37 -1.36
C VAL A 126 7.98 -13.17 -0.77
N ARG A 127 8.71 -12.16 -1.24
CA ARG A 127 10.05 -11.86 -0.75
C ARG A 127 10.06 -11.58 0.76
N HIS A 128 9.01 -10.97 1.28
CA HIS A 128 8.89 -10.63 2.69
C HIS A 128 8.06 -11.63 3.49
N GLY A 129 7.69 -12.75 2.90
CA GLY A 129 7.03 -13.84 3.61
C GLY A 129 5.56 -13.61 3.94
N VAL A 130 4.92 -12.59 3.34
CA VAL A 130 3.49 -12.31 3.58
C VAL A 130 2.58 -12.93 2.53
N ALA A 131 3.14 -13.58 1.53
CA ALA A 131 2.43 -14.40 0.53
C ALA A 131 3.32 -15.55 0.12
N ARG A 132 2.73 -16.53 -0.60
CA ARG A 132 3.44 -17.71 -1.10
C ARG A 132 3.55 -17.71 -2.61
#